data_bc6633a108e0415e9fa990745ce50486
#
_entry.id   bc6633a108e0415e9fa990745ce50486
#
_cell.length_a   1.000
_cell.length_b   1.000
_cell.length_c   1.000
_cell.angle_alpha   90.00
_cell.angle_beta   90.00
_cell.angle_gamma   90.00
#
_symmetry.space_group_name_H-M   'P 1'
#
loop_
_entity.id
_entity.type
_entity.pdbx_description
1 polymer ?
#
loop_
_entity_poly.entity_id
_entity_poly.type
_entity_poly.pdbx_seq_one_letter_code
_entity_poly.pdbx_strand_id
1 'polypeptide(L)'
;GISLGVAVIITVMSVMNGFQVEVKERILNLLPHASITYAQASQDKETLPLVLKNSSNVKSFSVFIDREIIVIGKDQFSAVQLKAISPVDNGLPKKVSNLITEGDLYTLKKGDYNVVIGNGLANQLNVKIGDSITLMTQDNALTPFGNLPRLKKFNITGIFQSGIFSFDQNLVLINILDAQIFLQLKNQIDGYDIEFNNPDIARYEIRNIALESNGGYLVSDWSKQNPNFFRSLELTKKIIFMVLLIILCVASFNIVSTLIMMIRQRRSTIGIIRTMGVNQSGIFRIFFSIGLTLGTLGSIIGIFLGVAITLNLTVLIQFIEKMF
;
A
#
# COMPACT_ATOMS: atom_id res chain seq x y z
N GLY A 1 12.61 33.78 -3.50
CA GLY A 1 12.24 32.80 -4.56
C GLY A 1 12.86 31.42 -4.33
N ILE A 2 14.20 31.29 -4.35
CA ILE A 2 14.90 30.01 -4.22
C ILE A 2 14.57 29.32 -2.90
N SER A 3 14.69 30.01 -1.80
CA SER A 3 14.44 29.53 -0.45
C SER A 3 13.02 28.92 -0.34
N LEU A 4 12.02 29.61 -0.86
CA LEU A 4 10.64 29.16 -0.87
C LEU A 4 10.46 27.92 -1.79
N GLY A 5 11.07 27.93 -2.98
CA GLY A 5 11.02 26.78 -3.90
C GLY A 5 11.63 25.52 -3.30
N VAL A 6 12.81 25.62 -2.67
CA VAL A 6 13.48 24.50 -2.00
C VAL A 6 12.66 24.03 -0.79
N ALA A 7 12.12 24.94 0.02
CA ALA A 7 11.28 24.59 1.16
C ALA A 7 10.03 23.81 0.72
N VAL A 8 9.33 24.27 -0.33
CA VAL A 8 8.16 23.58 -0.88
C VAL A 8 8.52 22.17 -1.38
N ILE A 9 9.62 22.04 -2.12
CA ILE A 9 10.07 20.72 -2.61
C ILE A 9 10.30 19.76 -1.46
N ILE A 10 11.05 20.17 -0.43
CA ILE A 10 11.35 19.32 0.72
C ILE A 10 10.06 18.94 1.45
N THR A 11 9.19 19.89 1.73
CA THR A 11 7.93 19.64 2.43
C THR A 11 7.04 18.67 1.66
N VAL A 12 6.80 18.94 0.38
CA VAL A 12 5.91 18.10 -0.45
C VAL A 12 6.47 16.68 -0.63
N MET A 13 7.78 16.56 -0.89
CA MET A 13 8.40 15.22 -1.03
C MET A 13 8.40 14.46 0.30
N SER A 14 8.60 15.13 1.41
CA SER A 14 8.56 14.52 2.75
C SER A 14 7.16 14.03 3.08
N VAL A 15 6.13 14.83 2.85
CA VAL A 15 4.73 14.44 3.01
C VAL A 15 4.38 13.26 2.13
N MET A 16 4.81 13.28 0.86
CA MET A 16 4.54 12.18 -0.06
C MET A 16 5.23 10.89 0.35
N ASN A 17 6.48 10.95 0.82
CA ASN A 17 7.18 9.78 1.34
C ASN A 17 6.49 9.25 2.61
N GLY A 18 6.13 10.13 3.55
CA GLY A 18 5.39 9.74 4.76
C GLY A 18 4.06 9.07 4.43
N PHE A 19 3.29 9.63 3.49
CA PHE A 19 2.06 9.04 3.01
C PHE A 19 2.27 7.64 2.41
N GLN A 20 3.30 7.46 1.58
CA GLN A 20 3.61 6.14 1.00
C GLN A 20 3.97 5.10 2.05
N VAL A 21 4.75 5.47 3.07
CA VAL A 21 5.10 4.58 4.18
C VAL A 21 3.85 4.20 4.98
N GLU A 22 3.04 5.17 5.36
CA GLU A 22 1.79 4.94 6.10
C GLU A 22 0.83 4.02 5.35
N VAL A 23 0.62 4.29 4.05
CA VAL A 23 -0.24 3.45 3.21
C VAL A 23 0.33 2.04 3.06
N LYS A 24 1.65 1.91 2.87
CA LYS A 24 2.32 0.61 2.82
C LYS A 24 2.09 -0.17 4.11
N GLU A 25 2.29 0.46 5.26
CA GLU A 25 2.08 -0.18 6.57
C GLU A 25 0.64 -0.62 6.78
N ARG A 26 -0.34 0.21 6.42
CA ARG A 26 -1.76 -0.15 6.47
C ARG A 26 -2.09 -1.36 5.60
N ILE A 27 -1.56 -1.41 4.38
CA ILE A 27 -1.74 -2.55 3.48
C ILE A 27 -1.08 -3.81 4.06
N LEU A 28 0.15 -3.71 4.57
CA LEU A 28 0.88 -4.82 5.17
C LEU A 28 0.27 -5.31 6.48
N ASN A 29 -0.53 -4.50 7.15
CA ASN A 29 -1.32 -4.92 8.31
C ASN A 29 -2.53 -5.78 7.93
N LEU A 30 -2.94 -5.77 6.67
CA LEU A 30 -4.09 -6.54 6.17
C LEU A 30 -3.68 -7.68 5.25
N LEU A 31 -2.64 -7.48 4.44
CA LEU A 31 -2.17 -8.47 3.48
C LEU A 31 -0.94 -9.21 3.99
N PRO A 32 -0.77 -10.49 3.61
CA PRO A 32 0.49 -11.19 3.81
C PRO A 32 1.60 -10.53 2.99
N HIS A 33 2.84 -10.67 3.44
CA HIS A 33 3.99 -10.12 2.71
C HIS A 33 4.18 -10.79 1.35
N ALA A 34 3.86 -12.08 1.26
CA ALA A 34 3.79 -12.83 0.01
C ALA A 34 2.84 -14.02 0.15
N SER A 35 2.41 -14.55 -0.99
CA SER A 35 1.59 -15.76 -1.06
C SER A 35 2.17 -16.71 -2.11
N ILE A 36 2.20 -18.00 -1.79
CA ILE A 36 2.50 -19.08 -2.72
C ILE A 36 1.23 -19.89 -2.95
N THR A 37 0.81 -19.96 -4.21
CA THR A 37 -0.37 -20.74 -4.62
C THR A 37 0.09 -21.97 -5.39
N TYR A 38 -0.53 -23.12 -5.13
CA TYR A 38 -0.29 -24.33 -5.90
C TYR A 38 -0.80 -24.17 -7.33
N ALA A 39 0.07 -24.36 -8.32
CA ALA A 39 -0.40 -24.57 -9.69
C ALA A 39 -1.08 -25.95 -9.79
N GLN A 40 -2.10 -26.08 -10.64
CA GLN A 40 -2.86 -27.33 -10.78
C GLN A 40 -1.99 -28.57 -11.07
N ALA A 41 -0.79 -28.38 -11.56
CA ALA A 41 0.19 -29.43 -11.92
C ALA A 41 1.20 -29.75 -10.82
N SER A 42 1.20 -29.09 -9.66
CA SER A 42 2.19 -29.35 -8.61
C SER A 42 1.87 -30.68 -7.91
N GLN A 43 2.76 -31.65 -8.09
CA GLN A 43 2.62 -33.00 -7.50
C GLN A 43 3.15 -33.09 -6.07
N ASP A 44 4.05 -32.18 -5.68
CA ASP A 44 4.72 -32.20 -4.37
C ASP A 44 4.15 -31.15 -3.43
N LYS A 45 3.26 -31.58 -2.52
CA LYS A 45 2.63 -30.72 -1.51
C LYS A 45 3.36 -30.75 -0.16
N GLU A 46 4.36 -31.62 0.01
CA GLU A 46 5.03 -31.84 1.30
C GLU A 46 6.31 -31.01 1.45
N THR A 47 6.99 -30.74 0.35
CA THR A 47 8.28 -30.05 0.36
C THR A 47 8.16 -28.56 0.77
N LEU A 48 7.14 -27.87 0.26
CA LEU A 48 6.96 -26.44 0.51
C LEU A 48 6.84 -26.07 2.00
N PRO A 49 6.03 -26.77 2.84
CA PRO A 49 5.97 -26.46 4.27
C PRO A 49 7.30 -26.66 4.99
N LEU A 50 8.10 -27.65 4.56
CA LEU A 50 9.42 -27.90 5.13
C LEU A 50 10.41 -26.79 4.80
N VAL A 51 10.43 -26.33 3.54
CA VAL A 51 11.28 -25.20 3.11
C VAL A 51 10.87 -23.91 3.86
N LEU A 52 9.56 -23.61 3.97
CA LEU A 52 9.05 -22.47 4.70
C LEU A 52 9.48 -22.49 6.18
N LYS A 53 9.42 -23.66 6.84
CA LYS A 53 9.80 -23.81 8.23
C LYS A 53 11.30 -23.63 8.45
N ASN A 54 12.13 -24.01 7.49
CA ASN A 54 13.59 -23.94 7.57
C ASN A 54 14.17 -22.57 7.16
N SER A 55 13.39 -21.74 6.51
CA SER A 55 13.84 -20.42 6.06
C SER A 55 13.95 -19.44 7.21
N SER A 56 15.16 -18.90 7.44
CA SER A 56 15.44 -17.94 8.52
C SER A 56 14.73 -16.58 8.34
N ASN A 57 14.38 -16.24 7.11
CA ASN A 57 13.73 -14.97 6.78
C ASN A 57 12.21 -15.02 6.94
N VAL A 58 11.62 -16.23 7.04
CA VAL A 58 10.18 -16.42 7.26
C VAL A 58 9.88 -16.28 8.75
N LYS A 59 9.00 -15.31 9.07
CA LYS A 59 8.53 -15.07 10.44
C LYS A 59 7.41 -16.03 10.82
N SER A 60 6.44 -16.19 9.91
CA SER A 60 5.32 -17.12 10.05
C SER A 60 4.68 -17.38 8.70
N PHE A 61 3.95 -18.46 8.61
CA PHE A 61 3.12 -18.77 7.44
C PHE A 61 1.80 -19.41 7.90
N SER A 62 0.77 -19.24 7.07
CA SER A 62 -0.56 -19.81 7.32
C SER A 62 -1.16 -20.32 6.01
N VAL A 63 -1.98 -21.34 6.11
CA VAL A 63 -2.73 -21.88 4.97
C VAL A 63 -3.89 -20.97 4.61
N PHE A 64 -4.24 -20.90 3.32
CA PHE A 64 -5.41 -20.17 2.88
C PHE A 64 -6.17 -20.88 1.75
N ILE A 65 -7.45 -20.53 1.63
CA ILE A 65 -8.30 -20.77 0.46
C ILE A 65 -8.87 -19.43 0.06
N ASP A 66 -8.84 -19.10 -1.22
CA ASP A 66 -9.26 -17.83 -1.76
C ASP A 66 -10.18 -18.05 -2.98
N ARG A 67 -11.41 -17.52 -2.92
CA ARG A 67 -12.44 -17.70 -3.97
C ARG A 67 -13.31 -16.46 -4.08
N GLU A 68 -13.69 -16.15 -5.30
CA GLU A 68 -14.77 -15.20 -5.53
C GLU A 68 -16.11 -15.87 -5.29
N ILE A 69 -16.94 -15.25 -4.47
CA ILE A 69 -18.28 -15.72 -4.13
C ILE A 69 -19.29 -14.59 -4.18
N ILE A 70 -20.56 -14.93 -4.14
CA ILE A 70 -21.64 -13.97 -3.95
C ILE A 70 -22.17 -14.11 -2.51
N VAL A 71 -22.28 -12.98 -1.84
CA VAL A 71 -22.93 -12.87 -0.52
C VAL A 71 -24.31 -12.30 -0.71
N ILE A 72 -25.30 -12.97 -0.13
CA ILE A 72 -26.69 -12.57 -0.15
C ILE A 72 -27.08 -12.15 1.27
N GLY A 73 -27.39 -10.87 1.44
CA GLY A 73 -27.91 -10.29 2.68
C GLY A 73 -29.44 -10.31 2.75
N LYS A 74 -30.01 -9.37 3.50
CA LYS A 74 -31.48 -9.26 3.66
C LYS A 74 -32.15 -8.78 2.36
N ASP A 75 -31.62 -7.71 1.76
CA ASP A 75 -32.26 -7.05 0.61
C ASP A 75 -31.31 -6.89 -0.59
N GLN A 76 -30.04 -7.16 -0.39
CA GLN A 76 -28.99 -6.93 -1.39
C GLN A 76 -28.02 -8.13 -1.48
N PHE A 77 -27.32 -8.20 -2.59
CA PHE A 77 -26.23 -9.15 -2.80
C PHE A 77 -24.97 -8.41 -3.27
N SER A 78 -23.82 -9.00 -3.02
CA SER A 78 -22.53 -8.47 -3.46
C SER A 78 -21.60 -9.59 -3.87
N ALA A 79 -20.82 -9.37 -4.94
CA ALA A 79 -19.70 -10.24 -5.26
C ALA A 79 -18.52 -9.83 -4.38
N VAL A 80 -17.92 -10.80 -3.68
CA VAL A 80 -16.86 -10.57 -2.71
C VAL A 80 -15.81 -11.67 -2.78
N GLN A 81 -14.65 -11.37 -2.21
CA GLN A 81 -13.57 -12.33 -2.05
C GLN A 81 -13.74 -13.07 -0.71
N LEU A 82 -13.93 -14.36 -0.77
CA LEU A 82 -13.89 -15.25 0.38
C LEU A 82 -12.44 -15.62 0.64
N LYS A 83 -11.93 -15.29 1.81
CA LYS A 83 -10.64 -15.80 2.28
C LYS A 83 -10.87 -16.69 3.50
N ALA A 84 -10.56 -17.97 3.34
CA ALA A 84 -10.65 -18.92 4.43
C ALA A 84 -9.30 -19.03 5.13
N ILE A 85 -9.30 -18.93 6.44
CA ILE A 85 -8.13 -18.88 7.32
C ILE A 85 -8.31 -19.83 8.50
N SER A 86 -7.20 -20.22 9.13
CA SER A 86 -7.19 -20.84 10.43
C SER A 86 -6.98 -19.73 11.50
N PRO A 87 -7.95 -19.43 12.36
CA PRO A 87 -7.82 -18.31 13.31
C PRO A 87 -6.72 -18.50 14.35
N VAL A 88 -6.25 -19.73 14.53
CA VAL A 88 -5.18 -20.08 15.49
C VAL A 88 -3.78 -19.87 14.91
N ASP A 89 -3.66 -19.74 13.58
CA ASP A 89 -2.37 -19.55 12.92
C ASP A 89 -1.79 -18.16 13.21
N ASN A 90 -0.46 -18.10 13.28
CA ASN A 90 0.26 -16.84 13.35
C ASN A 90 0.31 -16.20 11.94
N GLY A 91 0.40 -14.86 11.90
CA GLY A 91 0.48 -14.12 10.64
C GLY A 91 -0.80 -13.34 10.33
N LEU A 92 -1.40 -13.57 9.16
CA LEU A 92 -2.60 -12.83 8.73
C LEU A 92 -3.76 -12.88 9.74
N PRO A 93 -4.13 -14.04 10.34
CA PRO A 93 -5.19 -14.09 11.32
C PRO A 93 -4.96 -13.17 12.51
N LYS A 94 -3.73 -13.11 13.03
CA LYS A 94 -3.37 -12.23 14.13
C LYS A 94 -3.44 -10.74 13.74
N LYS A 95 -3.09 -10.40 12.50
CA LYS A 95 -3.21 -9.02 12.00
C LYS A 95 -4.68 -8.61 11.91
N VAL A 96 -5.51 -9.46 11.33
CA VAL A 96 -6.94 -9.18 11.19
C VAL A 96 -7.64 -9.07 12.54
N SER A 97 -7.24 -9.89 13.54
CA SER A 97 -7.83 -9.80 14.89
C SER A 97 -7.69 -8.42 15.51
N ASN A 98 -6.62 -7.69 15.19
CA ASN A 98 -6.40 -6.32 15.66
C ASN A 98 -7.29 -5.28 14.93
N LEU A 99 -7.91 -5.64 13.81
CA LEU A 99 -8.77 -4.78 13.01
C LEU A 99 -10.25 -5.02 13.27
N ILE A 100 -10.59 -6.00 14.12
CA ILE A 100 -11.99 -6.28 14.51
C ILE A 100 -12.51 -5.13 15.38
N THR A 101 -13.60 -4.53 14.94
CA THR A 101 -14.29 -3.46 15.65
C THR A 101 -15.42 -3.99 16.52
N GLU A 102 -16.06 -5.07 16.09
CA GLU A 102 -17.15 -5.72 16.81
C GLU A 102 -17.01 -7.24 16.69
N GLY A 103 -17.26 -7.97 17.78
CA GLY A 103 -17.16 -9.43 17.82
C GLY A 103 -15.73 -9.94 17.98
N ASP A 104 -15.46 -11.17 17.51
CA ASP A 104 -14.16 -11.82 17.65
C ASP A 104 -13.85 -12.76 16.49
N LEU A 105 -12.60 -12.74 16.00
CA LEU A 105 -12.11 -13.63 14.96
C LEU A 105 -12.03 -15.10 15.42
N TYR A 106 -11.74 -15.33 16.69
CA TYR A 106 -11.61 -16.67 17.25
C TYR A 106 -12.93 -17.44 17.36
N THR A 107 -14.06 -16.77 17.05
CA THR A 107 -15.36 -17.42 16.87
C THR A 107 -15.47 -18.23 15.58
N LEU A 108 -14.52 -18.10 14.64
CA LEU A 108 -14.46 -18.90 13.44
C LEU A 108 -13.99 -20.33 13.75
N LYS A 109 -14.86 -21.16 14.33
CA LYS A 109 -14.57 -22.57 14.66
C LYS A 109 -15.15 -23.48 13.59
N LYS A 110 -14.52 -24.65 13.46
CA LYS A 110 -15.00 -25.71 12.56
C LYS A 110 -16.43 -26.14 12.90
N GLY A 111 -17.31 -26.15 11.91
CA GLY A 111 -18.68 -26.64 12.01
C GLY A 111 -19.70 -25.61 12.47
N ASP A 112 -19.26 -24.44 12.96
CA ASP A 112 -20.18 -23.38 13.43
C ASP A 112 -20.72 -22.54 12.27
N TYR A 113 -20.07 -22.60 11.11
CA TYR A 113 -20.38 -21.77 9.94
C TYR A 113 -20.50 -20.29 10.30
N ASN A 114 -19.54 -19.79 11.05
CA ASN A 114 -19.42 -18.41 11.40
C ASN A 114 -18.63 -17.63 10.32
N VAL A 115 -18.89 -16.34 10.22
CA VAL A 115 -18.28 -15.45 9.25
C VAL A 115 -17.93 -14.11 9.87
N VAL A 116 -16.78 -13.59 9.49
CA VAL A 116 -16.34 -12.22 9.79
C VAL A 116 -16.30 -11.43 8.49
N ILE A 117 -16.93 -10.25 8.49
CA ILE A 117 -17.10 -9.41 7.30
C ILE A 117 -16.57 -8.00 7.54
N GLY A 118 -16.22 -7.30 6.46
CA GLY A 118 -15.82 -5.90 6.55
C GLY A 118 -17.00 -4.97 6.87
N ASN A 119 -16.73 -3.87 7.58
CA ASN A 119 -17.75 -2.89 7.97
C ASN A 119 -18.47 -2.29 6.75
N GLY A 120 -17.76 -2.04 5.65
CA GLY A 120 -18.35 -1.55 4.40
C GLY A 120 -19.38 -2.53 3.83
N LEU A 121 -19.07 -3.85 3.85
CA LEU A 121 -19.99 -4.90 3.40
C LEU A 121 -21.20 -5.04 4.35
N ALA A 122 -20.97 -4.96 5.66
CA ALA A 122 -22.06 -5.01 6.65
C ALA A 122 -23.07 -3.88 6.43
N ASN A 123 -22.60 -2.66 6.18
CA ASN A 123 -23.44 -1.51 5.87
C ASN A 123 -24.17 -1.69 4.53
N GLN A 124 -23.49 -2.16 3.48
CA GLN A 124 -24.09 -2.37 2.18
C GLN A 124 -25.21 -3.42 2.22
N LEU A 125 -25.01 -4.52 2.94
CA LEU A 125 -25.99 -5.60 3.06
C LEU A 125 -27.05 -5.35 4.14
N ASN A 126 -26.95 -4.24 4.88
CA ASN A 126 -27.80 -3.88 6.02
C ASN A 126 -27.89 -5.01 7.06
N VAL A 127 -26.73 -5.54 7.47
CA VAL A 127 -26.59 -6.65 8.42
C VAL A 127 -25.70 -6.26 9.60
N LYS A 128 -25.89 -6.93 10.74
CA LYS A 128 -25.17 -6.72 11.99
C LYS A 128 -24.69 -8.05 12.58
N ILE A 129 -23.87 -7.99 13.61
CA ILE A 129 -23.50 -9.17 14.40
C ILE A 129 -24.77 -9.89 14.90
N GLY A 130 -24.77 -11.21 14.77
CA GLY A 130 -25.89 -12.08 15.09
C GLY A 130 -26.86 -12.32 13.92
N ASP A 131 -26.82 -11.48 12.88
CA ASP A 131 -27.54 -11.78 11.63
C ASP A 131 -26.86 -12.91 10.87
N SER A 132 -27.58 -13.47 9.89
CA SER A 132 -27.04 -14.49 9.01
C SER A 132 -27.04 -14.01 7.56
N ILE A 133 -26.01 -14.41 6.83
CA ILE A 133 -25.88 -14.19 5.40
C ILE A 133 -25.77 -15.52 4.68
N THR A 134 -26.14 -15.56 3.39
CA THR A 134 -25.99 -16.75 2.56
C THR A 134 -24.81 -16.54 1.60
N LEU A 135 -23.86 -17.44 1.66
CA LEU A 135 -22.75 -17.50 0.71
C LEU A 135 -23.11 -18.41 -0.45
N MET A 136 -22.86 -17.94 -1.68
CA MET A 136 -23.13 -18.66 -2.92
C MET A 136 -21.84 -18.78 -3.73
N THR A 137 -21.47 -20.00 -4.13
CA THR A 137 -20.30 -20.24 -4.96
C THR A 137 -20.61 -19.91 -6.42
N GLN A 138 -19.60 -19.47 -7.17
CA GLN A 138 -19.69 -19.38 -8.64
C GLN A 138 -19.47 -20.75 -9.29
N ASP A 139 -18.79 -21.68 -8.60
CA ASP A 139 -18.56 -23.04 -9.08
C ASP A 139 -19.87 -23.84 -9.06
N ASN A 140 -20.29 -24.28 -10.21
CA ASN A 140 -21.50 -25.04 -10.38
C ASN A 140 -21.29 -26.50 -9.98
N ALA A 141 -22.10 -27.00 -9.06
CA ALA A 141 -22.18 -28.44 -8.83
C ALA A 141 -22.94 -29.10 -10.00
N LEU A 142 -22.29 -30.07 -10.68
CA LEU A 142 -22.96 -30.91 -11.65
C LEU A 142 -24.01 -31.74 -10.92
N THR A 143 -25.27 -31.40 -11.12
CA THR A 143 -26.40 -32.15 -10.58
C THR A 143 -27.18 -32.77 -11.75
N PRO A 144 -27.97 -33.83 -11.51
CA PRO A 144 -28.85 -34.41 -12.54
C PRO A 144 -29.83 -33.39 -13.16
N PHE A 145 -30.05 -32.27 -12.49
CA PHE A 145 -30.95 -31.19 -12.94
C PHE A 145 -30.20 -29.99 -13.57
N GLY A 146 -28.89 -30.10 -13.79
CA GLY A 146 -28.04 -29.05 -14.34
C GLY A 146 -27.01 -28.49 -13.33
N ASN A 147 -26.34 -27.43 -13.72
CA ASN A 147 -25.34 -26.76 -12.90
C ASN A 147 -26.04 -25.83 -11.91
N LEU A 148 -26.04 -26.18 -10.63
CA LEU A 148 -26.60 -25.34 -9.57
C LEU A 148 -25.47 -24.80 -8.67
N PRO A 149 -25.50 -23.48 -8.36
CA PRO A 149 -24.57 -22.91 -7.39
C PRO A 149 -24.84 -23.48 -5.99
N ARG A 150 -23.81 -23.62 -5.19
CA ARG A 150 -23.94 -24.04 -3.79
C ARG A 150 -24.28 -22.86 -2.92
N LEU A 151 -25.24 -23.04 -2.05
CA LEU A 151 -25.70 -22.05 -1.11
C LEU A 151 -25.50 -22.56 0.32
N LYS A 152 -24.93 -21.75 1.18
CA LYS A 152 -24.76 -22.06 2.60
C LYS A 152 -24.96 -20.82 3.45
N LYS A 153 -25.73 -20.98 4.52
CA LYS A 153 -25.96 -19.93 5.51
C LYS A 153 -24.82 -19.87 6.51
N PHE A 154 -24.32 -18.66 6.79
CA PHE A 154 -23.29 -18.36 7.77
C PHE A 154 -23.78 -17.29 8.74
N ASN A 155 -23.35 -17.37 10.01
CA ASN A 155 -23.71 -16.42 11.05
C ASN A 155 -22.61 -15.37 11.21
N ILE A 156 -22.96 -14.09 11.23
CA ILE A 156 -22.01 -12.98 11.41
C ILE A 156 -21.60 -12.92 12.88
N THR A 157 -20.33 -13.18 13.16
CA THR A 157 -19.77 -13.18 14.53
C THR A 157 -18.68 -12.13 14.73
N GLY A 158 -18.28 -11.42 13.67
CA GLY A 158 -17.33 -10.33 13.75
C GLY A 158 -17.44 -9.38 12.59
N ILE A 159 -17.13 -8.12 12.84
CA ILE A 159 -17.01 -7.05 11.84
C ILE A 159 -15.63 -6.44 12.00
N PHE A 160 -14.86 -6.35 10.89
CA PHE A 160 -13.56 -5.69 10.88
C PHE A 160 -13.62 -4.37 10.10
N GLN A 161 -12.69 -3.47 10.43
CA GLN A 161 -12.48 -2.22 9.71
C GLN A 161 -10.98 -2.00 9.49
N SER A 162 -10.56 -2.10 8.24
CA SER A 162 -9.16 -1.91 7.85
C SER A 162 -8.81 -0.46 7.54
N GLY A 163 -9.82 0.38 7.27
CA GLY A 163 -9.66 1.72 6.74
C GLY A 163 -9.32 1.75 5.24
N ILE A 164 -9.32 0.60 4.58
CA ILE A 164 -9.16 0.48 3.12
C ILE A 164 -10.51 0.06 2.54
N PHE A 165 -11.16 0.98 1.85
CA PHE A 165 -12.51 0.83 1.33
C PHE A 165 -12.74 -0.49 0.55
N SER A 166 -11.81 -0.86 -0.32
CA SER A 166 -11.93 -2.08 -1.13
C SER A 166 -11.93 -3.36 -0.29
N PHE A 167 -11.18 -3.41 0.81
CA PHE A 167 -11.16 -4.56 1.70
C PHE A 167 -12.39 -4.58 2.60
N ASP A 168 -12.77 -3.42 3.13
CA ASP A 168 -13.93 -3.31 4.01
C ASP A 168 -15.25 -3.63 3.29
N GLN A 169 -15.30 -3.50 1.95
CA GLN A 169 -16.49 -3.86 1.15
C GLN A 169 -16.44 -5.24 0.52
N ASN A 170 -15.25 -5.78 0.22
CA ASN A 170 -15.17 -6.96 -0.65
C ASN A 170 -14.51 -8.18 0.00
N LEU A 171 -14.19 -8.16 1.29
CA LEU A 171 -13.54 -9.28 1.94
C LEU A 171 -14.45 -9.93 2.99
N VAL A 172 -14.51 -11.27 2.91
CA VAL A 172 -15.23 -12.13 3.85
C VAL A 172 -14.28 -13.20 4.36
N LEU A 173 -14.26 -13.41 5.68
CA LEU A 173 -13.39 -14.37 6.34
C LEU A 173 -14.21 -15.50 6.96
N ILE A 174 -13.83 -16.76 6.68
CA ILE A 174 -14.43 -17.95 7.31
C ILE A 174 -13.35 -18.93 7.78
N ASN A 175 -13.76 -19.91 8.56
CA ASN A 175 -12.87 -21.00 8.94
C ASN A 175 -12.48 -21.86 7.73
N ILE A 176 -11.20 -22.24 7.63
CA ILE A 176 -10.69 -23.02 6.49
C ILE A 176 -11.36 -24.37 6.34
N LEU A 177 -11.68 -25.04 7.43
CA LEU A 177 -12.35 -26.36 7.39
C LEU A 177 -13.81 -26.22 6.93
N ASP A 178 -14.50 -25.16 7.29
CA ASP A 178 -15.85 -24.87 6.82
C ASP A 178 -15.85 -24.49 5.34
N ALA A 179 -14.80 -23.75 4.89
CA ALA A 179 -14.60 -23.48 3.48
C ALA A 179 -14.37 -24.75 2.66
N GLN A 180 -13.56 -25.69 3.16
CA GLN A 180 -13.32 -26.97 2.48
C GLN A 180 -14.60 -27.78 2.31
N ILE A 181 -15.50 -27.77 3.30
CA ILE A 181 -16.80 -28.42 3.22
C ILE A 181 -17.71 -27.68 2.23
N PHE A 182 -17.83 -26.37 2.36
CA PHE A 182 -18.69 -25.53 1.52
C PHE A 182 -18.29 -25.59 0.05
N LEU A 183 -16.98 -25.52 -0.24
CA LEU A 183 -16.41 -25.55 -1.58
C LEU A 183 -16.16 -26.99 -2.11
N GLN A 184 -16.34 -28.03 -1.29
CA GLN A 184 -16.06 -29.44 -1.59
C GLN A 184 -14.60 -29.71 -2.03
N LEU A 185 -13.65 -29.09 -1.37
CA LEU A 185 -12.23 -29.15 -1.74
C LEU A 185 -11.48 -30.36 -1.19
N LYS A 186 -12.13 -31.35 -0.54
CA LYS A 186 -11.52 -32.61 -0.04
C LYS A 186 -10.17 -32.38 0.68
N ASN A 187 -10.12 -31.47 1.66
CA ASN A 187 -8.91 -31.08 2.39
C ASN A 187 -7.82 -30.39 1.55
N GLN A 188 -8.12 -29.90 0.37
CA GLN A 188 -7.20 -29.11 -0.42
C GLN A 188 -7.16 -27.65 0.10
N ILE A 189 -6.01 -27.03 -0.09
CA ILE A 189 -5.74 -25.63 0.15
C ILE A 189 -5.24 -24.99 -1.15
N ASP A 190 -5.39 -23.69 -1.29
CA ASP A 190 -4.84 -23.00 -2.46
C ASP A 190 -3.36 -22.71 -2.31
N GLY A 191 -2.90 -22.47 -1.08
CA GLY A 191 -1.51 -22.17 -0.84
C GLY A 191 -1.20 -21.69 0.58
N TYR A 192 -0.10 -20.97 0.70
CA TYR A 192 0.40 -20.39 1.94
C TYR A 192 0.55 -18.89 1.83
N ASP A 193 0.01 -18.17 2.80
CA ASP A 193 0.34 -16.78 3.08
C ASP A 193 1.57 -16.72 3.98
N ILE A 194 2.52 -15.88 3.64
CA ILE A 194 3.85 -15.84 4.28
C ILE A 194 4.14 -14.44 4.79
N GLU A 195 4.58 -14.39 6.05
CA GLU A 195 5.11 -13.21 6.69
C GLU A 195 6.63 -13.29 6.79
N PHE A 196 7.33 -12.32 6.25
CA PHE A 196 8.78 -12.21 6.38
C PHE A 196 9.16 -11.27 7.53
N ASN A 197 10.39 -11.41 8.04
CA ASN A 197 10.92 -10.47 9.03
C ASN A 197 11.02 -9.04 8.45
N ASN A 198 11.33 -8.92 7.15
CA ASN A 198 11.33 -7.68 6.40
C ASN A 198 10.42 -7.82 5.17
N PRO A 199 9.34 -7.03 5.02
CA PRO A 199 8.43 -7.11 3.88
C PRO A 199 9.08 -6.70 2.54
N ASP A 200 10.17 -5.95 2.55
CA ASP A 200 10.82 -5.47 1.31
C ASP A 200 11.58 -6.58 0.58
N ILE A 201 12.03 -7.61 1.29
CA ILE A 201 12.69 -8.77 0.68
C ILE A 201 11.70 -9.80 0.14
N ALA A 202 10.42 -9.70 0.49
CA ALA A 202 9.38 -10.68 0.16
C ALA A 202 9.38 -11.06 -1.32
N ARG A 203 9.57 -10.07 -2.21
CA ARG A 203 9.58 -10.27 -3.66
C ARG A 203 10.68 -11.20 -4.15
N TYR A 204 11.85 -11.17 -3.53
CA TYR A 204 13.00 -12.01 -3.91
C TYR A 204 12.95 -13.33 -3.19
N GLU A 205 12.72 -13.31 -1.89
CA GLU A 205 12.70 -14.52 -1.05
C GLU A 205 11.61 -15.50 -1.44
N ILE A 206 10.40 -15.01 -1.79
CA ILE A 206 9.32 -15.89 -2.21
C ILE A 206 9.66 -16.69 -3.47
N ARG A 207 10.44 -16.12 -4.39
CA ARG A 207 10.90 -16.81 -5.59
C ARG A 207 11.94 -17.87 -5.27
N ASN A 208 12.88 -17.56 -4.37
CA ASN A 208 13.90 -18.50 -3.93
C ASN A 208 13.23 -19.72 -3.25
N ILE A 209 12.30 -19.48 -2.34
CA ILE A 209 11.52 -20.54 -1.67
C ILE A 209 10.77 -21.40 -2.70
N ALA A 210 10.13 -20.79 -3.69
CA ALA A 210 9.42 -21.54 -4.73
C ALA A 210 10.36 -22.40 -5.59
N LEU A 211 11.57 -21.92 -5.89
CA LEU A 211 12.59 -22.67 -6.63
C LEU A 211 13.17 -23.82 -5.81
N GLU A 212 13.46 -23.60 -4.52
CA GLU A 212 13.94 -24.64 -3.59
C GLU A 212 12.91 -25.74 -3.37
N SER A 213 11.63 -25.43 -3.53
CA SER A 213 10.51 -26.37 -3.38
C SER A 213 10.14 -27.09 -4.68
N ASN A 214 11.08 -27.34 -5.58
CA ASN A 214 10.91 -28.00 -6.89
C ASN A 214 10.02 -27.27 -7.90
N GLY A 215 9.65 -25.99 -7.66
CA GLY A 215 8.86 -25.18 -8.59
C GLY A 215 7.40 -25.59 -8.70
N GLY A 216 6.74 -25.12 -9.76
CA GLY A 216 5.32 -25.42 -9.99
C GLY A 216 4.36 -24.60 -9.13
N TYR A 217 4.82 -23.47 -8.60
CA TYR A 217 4.04 -22.57 -7.78
C TYR A 217 3.84 -21.21 -8.46
N LEU A 218 2.68 -20.60 -8.21
CA LEU A 218 2.43 -19.20 -8.53
C LEU A 218 2.80 -18.37 -7.29
N VAL A 219 3.70 -17.42 -7.47
CA VAL A 219 4.15 -16.56 -6.39
C VAL A 219 3.64 -15.14 -6.59
N SER A 220 3.09 -14.58 -5.53
CA SER A 220 2.64 -13.19 -5.47
C SER A 220 3.21 -12.52 -4.24
N ASP A 221 3.66 -11.30 -4.39
CA ASP A 221 4.05 -10.42 -3.28
C ASP A 221 2.96 -9.35 -3.05
N TRP A 222 3.01 -8.71 -1.88
CA TRP A 222 2.04 -7.68 -1.47
C TRP A 222 1.88 -6.55 -2.51
N SER A 223 2.92 -6.24 -3.31
CA SER A 223 2.86 -5.19 -4.34
C SER A 223 2.10 -5.63 -5.59
N LYS A 224 2.05 -6.94 -5.86
CA LYS A 224 1.36 -7.53 -7.02
C LYS A 224 -0.11 -7.83 -6.76
N GLN A 225 -0.50 -7.97 -5.50
CA GLN A 225 -1.91 -8.22 -5.16
C GLN A 225 -2.82 -7.04 -5.49
N ASN A 226 -2.27 -5.80 -5.48
CA ASN A 226 -2.99 -4.58 -5.87
C ASN A 226 -2.16 -3.73 -6.85
N PRO A 227 -1.88 -4.21 -8.07
CA PRO A 227 -0.96 -3.56 -8.99
C PRO A 227 -1.43 -2.16 -9.43
N ASN A 228 -2.73 -1.97 -9.59
CA ASN A 228 -3.31 -0.68 -9.99
C ASN A 228 -3.12 0.39 -8.91
N PHE A 229 -3.24 0.00 -7.65
CA PHE A 229 -3.04 0.91 -6.52
C PHE A 229 -1.57 1.37 -6.43
N PHE A 230 -0.61 0.44 -6.45
CA PHE A 230 0.82 0.78 -6.39
C PHE A 230 1.26 1.58 -7.62
N ARG A 231 0.76 1.23 -8.80
CA ARG A 231 1.01 1.99 -10.02
C ARG A 231 0.48 3.42 -9.91
N SER A 232 -0.70 3.61 -9.32
CA SER A 232 -1.27 4.95 -9.09
C SER A 232 -0.41 5.77 -8.14
N LEU A 233 0.10 5.18 -7.04
CA LEU A 233 1.01 5.85 -6.13
C LEU A 233 2.32 6.27 -6.82
N GLU A 234 2.90 5.41 -7.65
CA GLU A 234 4.10 5.70 -8.40
C GLU A 234 3.87 6.80 -9.44
N LEU A 235 2.74 6.76 -10.16
CA LEU A 235 2.36 7.81 -11.11
C LEU A 235 2.15 9.15 -10.39
N THR A 236 1.46 9.16 -9.26
CA THR A 236 1.26 10.37 -8.45
C THR A 236 2.59 10.98 -8.03
N LYS A 237 3.56 10.16 -7.58
CA LYS A 237 4.91 10.62 -7.25
C LYS A 237 5.61 11.26 -8.45
N LYS A 238 5.53 10.64 -9.63
CA LYS A 238 6.12 11.17 -10.87
C LYS A 238 5.48 12.52 -11.28
N ILE A 239 4.16 12.63 -11.17
CA ILE A 239 3.43 13.87 -11.47
C ILE A 239 3.84 14.98 -10.51
N ILE A 240 3.85 14.72 -9.21
CA ILE A 240 4.28 15.68 -8.18
C ILE A 240 5.72 16.13 -8.45
N PHE A 241 6.63 15.19 -8.72
CA PHE A 241 8.02 15.52 -9.07
C PHE A 241 8.11 16.44 -10.28
N MET A 242 7.31 16.17 -11.33
CA MET A 242 7.28 17.01 -12.53
C MET A 242 6.78 18.43 -12.23
N VAL A 243 5.73 18.56 -11.42
CA VAL A 243 5.22 19.88 -10.97
C VAL A 243 6.28 20.63 -10.16
N LEU A 244 6.96 19.95 -9.24
CA LEU A 244 8.05 20.55 -8.45
C LEU A 244 9.22 21.00 -9.32
N LEU A 245 9.55 20.24 -10.36
CA LEU A 245 10.57 20.62 -11.34
C LEU A 245 10.18 21.91 -12.09
N ILE A 246 8.93 22.07 -12.48
CA ILE A 246 8.42 23.29 -13.10
C ILE A 246 8.55 24.47 -12.12
N ILE A 247 8.20 24.30 -10.85
CA ILE A 247 8.36 25.35 -9.82
C ILE A 247 9.84 25.75 -9.69
N LEU A 248 10.75 24.78 -9.70
CA LEU A 248 12.18 25.01 -9.65
C LEU A 248 12.67 25.80 -10.89
N CYS A 249 12.19 25.47 -12.09
CA CYS A 249 12.48 26.23 -13.30
C CYS A 249 12.01 27.69 -13.19
N VAL A 250 10.80 27.93 -12.69
CA VAL A 250 10.29 29.30 -12.48
C VAL A 250 11.14 30.07 -11.46
N ALA A 251 11.52 29.42 -10.36
CA ALA A 251 12.41 30.02 -9.36
C ALA A 251 13.79 30.37 -9.96
N SER A 252 14.34 29.48 -10.79
CA SER A 252 15.61 29.71 -11.50
C SER A 252 15.52 30.91 -12.48
N PHE A 253 14.40 31.02 -13.19
CA PHE A 253 14.15 32.14 -14.11
C PHE A 253 14.11 33.49 -13.38
N ASN A 254 13.54 33.50 -12.18
CA ASN A 254 13.50 34.68 -11.31
C ASN A 254 14.90 35.13 -10.91
N ILE A 255 15.82 34.21 -10.62
CA ILE A 255 17.22 34.50 -10.31
C ILE A 255 17.90 35.17 -11.50
N VAL A 256 17.76 34.56 -12.69
CA VAL A 256 18.36 35.09 -13.91
C VAL A 256 17.86 36.51 -14.19
N SER A 257 16.58 36.78 -14.06
CA SER A 257 15.97 38.09 -14.23
C SER A 257 16.55 39.10 -13.26
N THR A 258 16.70 38.71 -11.99
CA THR A 258 17.30 39.55 -10.94
C THR A 258 18.76 39.89 -11.26
N LEU A 259 19.55 38.90 -11.69
CA LEU A 259 20.96 39.13 -12.10
C LEU A 259 21.06 40.04 -13.30
N ILE A 260 20.22 39.87 -14.33
CA ILE A 260 20.19 40.74 -15.50
C ILE A 260 19.88 42.17 -15.10
N MET A 261 18.89 42.36 -14.22
CA MET A 261 18.55 43.73 -13.72
C MET A 261 19.69 44.33 -12.93
N MET A 262 20.37 43.56 -12.08
CA MET A 262 21.53 44.00 -11.31
C MET A 262 22.69 44.43 -12.26
N ILE A 263 22.97 43.66 -13.30
CA ILE A 263 24.00 43.96 -14.32
C ILE A 263 23.64 45.28 -15.02
N ARG A 264 22.38 45.47 -15.42
CA ARG A 264 21.93 46.72 -16.08
C ARG A 264 22.09 47.96 -15.18
N GLN A 265 21.76 47.83 -13.90
CA GLN A 265 21.90 48.92 -12.93
C GLN A 265 23.35 49.30 -12.66
N ARG A 266 24.29 48.33 -12.75
CA ARG A 266 25.72 48.56 -12.51
C ARG A 266 26.53 48.79 -13.79
N ARG A 267 25.87 49.10 -14.93
CA ARG A 267 26.52 49.20 -16.25
C ARG A 267 27.63 50.25 -16.30
N SER A 268 27.47 51.40 -15.67
CA SER A 268 28.51 52.47 -15.60
C SER A 268 29.72 51.98 -14.78
N THR A 269 29.50 51.34 -13.64
CA THR A 269 30.57 50.79 -12.78
C THR A 269 31.35 49.70 -13.53
N ILE A 270 30.65 48.83 -14.28
CA ILE A 270 31.28 47.81 -15.13
C ILE A 270 32.15 48.46 -16.22
N GLY A 271 31.68 49.58 -16.81
CA GLY A 271 32.45 50.35 -17.79
C GLY A 271 33.77 50.86 -17.20
N ILE A 272 33.73 51.46 -16.01
CA ILE A 272 34.94 51.97 -15.31
C ILE A 272 35.92 50.81 -15.00
N ILE A 273 35.44 49.69 -14.50
CA ILE A 273 36.29 48.53 -14.21
C ILE A 273 36.94 47.96 -15.47
N ARG A 274 36.28 47.99 -16.61
CA ARG A 274 36.85 47.60 -17.90
C ARG A 274 37.95 48.54 -18.40
N THR A 275 37.80 49.83 -18.20
CA THR A 275 38.83 50.81 -18.54
C THR A 275 40.09 50.70 -17.68
N MET A 276 39.96 50.14 -16.47
CA MET A 276 41.03 49.77 -15.56
C MET A 276 41.74 48.46 -15.94
N GLY A 277 41.38 47.80 -17.06
CA GLY A 277 42.05 46.63 -17.60
C GLY A 277 41.46 45.25 -17.16
N VAL A 278 40.33 45.23 -16.50
CA VAL A 278 39.71 43.95 -16.10
C VAL A 278 39.09 43.24 -17.32
N ASN A 279 39.51 42.01 -17.55
CA ASN A 279 39.03 41.18 -18.64
C ASN A 279 37.55 40.78 -18.45
N GLN A 280 36.89 40.48 -19.58
CA GLN A 280 35.47 40.06 -19.60
C GLN A 280 35.22 38.83 -18.72
N SER A 281 36.18 37.88 -18.67
CA SER A 281 36.11 36.71 -17.78
C SER A 281 36.15 37.07 -16.30
N GLY A 282 36.81 38.18 -15.91
CA GLY A 282 36.83 38.67 -14.54
C GLY A 282 35.44 39.16 -14.10
N ILE A 283 34.77 39.93 -14.97
CA ILE A 283 33.43 40.44 -14.72
C ILE A 283 32.43 39.26 -14.63
N PHE A 284 32.54 38.29 -15.53
CA PHE A 284 31.70 37.10 -15.47
C PHE A 284 31.87 36.36 -14.13
N ARG A 285 33.09 36.14 -13.65
CA ARG A 285 33.36 35.48 -12.37
C ARG A 285 32.73 36.21 -11.19
N ILE A 286 32.71 37.54 -11.18
CA ILE A 286 32.08 38.36 -10.12
C ILE A 286 30.58 38.10 -10.08
N PHE A 287 29.89 38.23 -11.21
CA PHE A 287 28.44 37.99 -11.26
C PHE A 287 28.04 36.53 -11.03
N PHE A 288 28.87 35.58 -11.51
CA PHE A 288 28.68 34.18 -11.24
C PHE A 288 28.83 33.87 -9.74
N SER A 289 29.85 34.41 -9.08
CA SER A 289 30.01 34.21 -7.62
C SER A 289 28.84 34.85 -6.81
N ILE A 290 28.31 36.00 -7.23
CA ILE A 290 27.11 36.58 -6.61
C ILE A 290 25.91 35.64 -6.78
N GLY A 291 25.70 35.12 -8.00
CA GLY A 291 24.62 34.17 -8.25
C GLY A 291 24.77 32.88 -7.44
N LEU A 292 25.99 32.36 -7.34
CA LEU A 292 26.32 31.17 -6.57
C LEU A 292 26.08 31.37 -5.06
N THR A 293 26.52 32.51 -4.51
CA THR A 293 26.31 32.85 -3.09
C THR A 293 24.81 33.01 -2.74
N LEU A 294 24.07 33.74 -3.60
CA LEU A 294 22.63 33.87 -3.43
C LEU A 294 21.89 32.54 -3.55
N GLY A 295 22.31 31.71 -4.49
CA GLY A 295 21.74 30.36 -4.69
C GLY A 295 22.01 29.44 -3.49
N THR A 296 23.24 29.38 -3.01
CA THR A 296 23.62 28.55 -1.86
C THR A 296 22.96 29.03 -0.56
N LEU A 297 22.98 30.31 -0.25
CA LEU A 297 22.30 30.89 0.91
C LEU A 297 20.79 30.66 0.84
N GLY A 298 20.18 30.90 -0.33
CA GLY A 298 18.77 30.60 -0.55
C GLY A 298 18.40 29.13 -0.35
N SER A 299 19.24 28.22 -0.84
CA SER A 299 19.04 26.79 -0.66
C SER A 299 19.17 26.34 0.79
N ILE A 300 20.19 26.84 1.51
CA ILE A 300 20.39 26.53 2.94
C ILE A 300 19.18 27.00 3.75
N ILE A 301 18.74 28.25 3.55
CA ILE A 301 17.55 28.79 4.23
C ILE A 301 16.31 27.96 3.86
N GLY A 302 16.18 27.58 2.58
CA GLY A 302 15.08 26.74 2.09
C GLY A 302 15.06 25.36 2.74
N ILE A 303 16.22 24.72 2.94
CA ILE A 303 16.34 23.45 3.64
C ILE A 303 15.87 23.58 5.09
N PHE A 304 16.38 24.59 5.82
CA PHE A 304 15.97 24.80 7.21
C PHE A 304 14.46 25.06 7.34
N LEU A 305 13.89 25.90 6.48
CA LEU A 305 12.46 26.19 6.47
C LEU A 305 11.65 24.93 6.10
N GLY A 306 12.05 24.17 5.06
CA GLY A 306 11.37 22.96 4.64
C GLY A 306 11.36 21.89 5.74
N VAL A 307 12.50 21.66 6.40
CA VAL A 307 12.60 20.72 7.52
C VAL A 307 11.76 21.21 8.71
N ALA A 308 11.83 22.50 9.07
CA ALA A 308 11.05 23.07 10.17
C ALA A 308 9.53 22.92 9.93
N ILE A 309 9.07 23.19 8.71
CA ILE A 309 7.65 22.99 8.33
C ILE A 309 7.28 21.53 8.41
N THR A 310 8.10 20.62 7.87
CA THR A 310 7.81 19.18 7.87
C THR A 310 7.73 18.62 9.29
N LEU A 311 8.64 18.99 10.18
CA LEU A 311 8.62 18.52 11.57
C LEU A 311 7.41 19.03 12.36
N ASN A 312 6.87 20.20 12.01
CA ASN A 312 5.71 20.81 12.67
C ASN A 312 4.41 20.70 11.85
N LEU A 313 4.37 19.81 10.86
CA LEU A 313 3.24 19.73 9.94
C LEU A 313 1.91 19.43 10.65
N THR A 314 1.91 18.53 11.63
CA THR A 314 0.73 18.18 12.43
C THR A 314 0.15 19.38 13.16
N VAL A 315 1.02 20.22 13.77
CA VAL A 315 0.61 21.44 14.48
C VAL A 315 0.02 22.46 13.50
N LEU A 316 0.64 22.56 12.32
CA LEU A 316 0.22 23.49 11.27
C LEU A 316 -1.13 23.11 10.67
N ILE A 317 -1.39 21.82 10.46
CA ILE A 317 -2.70 21.32 10.00
C ILE A 317 -3.77 21.59 11.05
N GLN A 318 -3.53 21.28 12.33
CA GLN A 318 -4.48 21.55 13.42
C GLN A 318 -4.78 23.04 13.58
N PHE A 319 -3.79 23.90 13.32
CA PHE A 319 -3.99 25.35 13.33
C PHE A 319 -4.89 25.82 12.18
N ILE A 320 -4.69 25.26 10.98
CA ILE A 320 -5.53 25.55 9.80
C ILE A 320 -6.96 25.05 10.02
N GLU A 321 -7.15 23.82 10.52
CA GLU A 321 -8.47 23.27 10.84
C GLU A 321 -9.26 24.10 11.87
N LYS A 322 -8.55 24.74 12.80
CA LYS A 322 -9.20 25.65 13.79
C LYS A 322 -9.57 27.02 13.19
N MET A 323 -9.00 27.37 12.06
CA MET A 323 -9.20 28.67 11.42
C MET A 323 -10.32 28.64 10.37
N PHE A 324 -10.67 27.45 9.89
CA PHE A 324 -11.78 27.18 8.97
C PHE A 324 -12.87 26.37 9.66
#